data_bc6a99c1af03bdca799e9dd43cddcbab
#
_entry.id   bc6a99c1af03bdca799e9dd43cddcbab
#
_cell.length_a   1.000
_cell.length_b   1.000
_cell.length_c   1.000
_cell.angle_alpha   90.00
_cell.angle_beta   90.00
_cell.angle_gamma   90.00
#
_symmetry.space_group_name_H-M   'P 1'
#
loop_
_entity.id
_entity.type
_entity.pdbx_description
1 polymer ?
#
loop_
_entity_poly.entity_id
_entity_poly.type
_entity_poly.pdbx_seq_one_letter_code
_entity_poly.pdbx_strand_id
1 'polypeptide(L)'
;CEPLIETDKYLCRTYPDRIVETVKTIAGHLGASHAVIALKAKYRREMEALQGAIDKSGAPVELFGLRTFYPAGDEQTLVQQVTGRVVPERGLPLDVGCVVDNVGTVLAIADALEGKPVSEKFLSVTGAVKQTRMFHVPLGTPITEILKETEITEPDYAVIVGGPMMGRMLKDKEAIRQAVVTKTTGNLLVLPADHYLVKRSELTEEQMIHRAATACIQCRMCTDMCPRFMIGHEV
;
A
#
# COMPACT_ATOMS: atom_id res chain seq x y z
N CYS A 1 -3.45 -1.21 -1.24
CA CYS A 1 -4.56 -2.04 -1.70
C CYS A 1 -4.61 -3.42 -1.03
N GLU A 2 -3.59 -3.82 -0.30
CA GLU A 2 -3.56 -5.06 0.47
C GLU A 2 -4.49 -5.00 1.70
N PRO A 3 -5.00 -6.15 2.17
CA PRO A 3 -5.71 -6.20 3.43
C PRO A 3 -4.76 -5.91 4.61
N LEU A 4 -5.35 -5.51 5.75
CA LEU A 4 -4.64 -5.27 7.01
C LEU A 4 -3.61 -4.12 6.98
N ILE A 5 -3.60 -3.27 5.96
CA ILE A 5 -2.84 -2.02 5.94
C ILE A 5 -3.81 -0.87 6.22
N GLU A 6 -3.56 -0.11 7.28
CA GLU A 6 -4.46 0.98 7.73
C GLU A 6 -3.87 2.37 7.47
N THR A 7 -2.58 2.47 7.17
CA THR A 7 -1.86 3.75 7.10
C THR A 7 -2.45 4.70 6.08
N ASP A 8 -2.63 4.27 4.83
CA ASP A 8 -3.16 5.15 3.78
C ASP A 8 -4.58 5.64 4.11
N LYS A 9 -5.42 4.76 4.68
CA LYS A 9 -6.77 5.11 5.12
C LYS A 9 -6.75 6.14 6.25
N TYR A 10 -5.87 5.93 7.23
CA TYR A 10 -5.67 6.89 8.31
C TYR A 10 -5.26 8.27 7.80
N LEU A 11 -4.28 8.32 6.89
CA LEU A 11 -3.80 9.57 6.30
C LEU A 11 -4.90 10.30 5.53
N CYS A 12 -5.69 9.58 4.72
CA CYS A 12 -6.82 10.16 3.99
C CYS A 12 -7.90 10.77 4.90
N ARG A 13 -8.14 10.17 6.08
CA ARG A 13 -9.11 10.71 7.06
C ARG A 13 -8.55 11.86 7.88
N THR A 14 -7.27 11.81 8.20
CA THR A 14 -6.66 12.76 9.15
C THR A 14 -6.18 14.03 8.47
N TYR A 15 -5.71 13.92 7.21
CA TYR A 15 -5.12 15.04 6.48
C TYR A 15 -5.76 15.29 5.11
N PRO A 16 -7.10 15.22 4.96
CA PRO A 16 -7.73 15.32 3.64
C PRO A 16 -7.49 16.67 2.97
N ASP A 17 -7.62 17.78 3.69
CA ASP A 17 -7.39 19.14 3.16
C ASP A 17 -5.95 19.26 2.62
N ARG A 18 -4.97 18.77 3.39
CA ARG A 18 -3.56 18.86 3.01
C ARG A 18 -3.25 18.00 1.79
N ILE A 19 -3.84 16.81 1.69
CA ILE A 19 -3.72 15.94 0.51
C ILE A 19 -4.27 16.64 -0.72
N VAL A 20 -5.48 17.17 -0.67
CA VAL A 20 -6.15 17.83 -1.81
C VAL A 20 -5.36 19.05 -2.29
N GLU A 21 -4.94 19.93 -1.38
CA GLU A 21 -4.14 21.11 -1.75
C GLU A 21 -2.77 20.73 -2.34
N THR A 22 -2.14 19.67 -1.83
CA THR A 22 -0.86 19.20 -2.38
C THR A 22 -1.04 18.59 -3.77
N VAL A 23 -2.08 17.76 -3.97
CA VAL A 23 -2.41 17.20 -5.30
C VAL A 23 -2.66 18.32 -6.32
N LYS A 24 -3.43 19.36 -5.95
CA LYS A 24 -3.64 20.56 -6.77
C LYS A 24 -2.32 21.26 -7.11
N THR A 25 -1.43 21.41 -6.12
CA THR A 25 -0.11 22.05 -6.32
C THR A 25 0.76 21.24 -7.27
N ILE A 26 0.83 19.92 -7.09
CA ILE A 26 1.57 19.00 -7.98
C ILE A 26 1.03 19.10 -9.40
N ALA A 27 -0.30 18.97 -9.57
CA ALA A 27 -0.94 19.06 -10.87
C ALA A 27 -0.66 20.39 -11.58
N GLY A 28 -0.74 21.50 -10.86
CA GLY A 28 -0.42 22.83 -11.39
C GLY A 28 1.04 22.96 -11.81
N HIS A 29 1.96 22.43 -11.02
CA HIS A 29 3.40 22.47 -11.32
C HIS A 29 3.77 21.62 -12.55
N LEU A 30 3.11 20.47 -12.70
CA LEU A 30 3.29 19.56 -13.83
C LEU A 30 2.53 20.01 -15.10
N GLY A 31 1.64 20.99 -15.01
CA GLY A 31 0.72 21.34 -16.10
C GLY A 31 -0.24 20.21 -16.45
N ALA A 32 -0.61 19.37 -15.47
CA ALA A 32 -1.48 18.23 -15.69
C ALA A 32 -2.91 18.70 -16.01
N SER A 33 -3.53 18.11 -17.04
CA SER A 33 -4.91 18.41 -17.42
C SER A 33 -5.96 17.82 -16.46
N HIS A 34 -5.60 16.75 -15.73
CA HIS A 34 -6.46 16.09 -14.76
C HIS A 34 -5.66 15.72 -13.52
N ALA A 35 -6.27 15.88 -12.36
CA ALA A 35 -5.77 15.42 -11.07
C ALA A 35 -6.81 14.52 -10.43
N VAL A 36 -6.45 13.27 -10.11
CA VAL A 36 -7.38 12.27 -9.62
C VAL A 36 -6.86 11.63 -8.34
N ILE A 37 -7.69 11.60 -7.30
CA ILE A 37 -7.42 10.81 -6.09
C ILE A 37 -8.26 9.52 -6.20
N ALA A 38 -7.59 8.37 -6.31
CA ALA A 38 -8.26 7.10 -6.49
C ALA A 38 -8.13 6.19 -5.27
N LEU A 39 -9.24 5.70 -4.75
CA LEU A 39 -9.26 4.75 -3.64
C LEU A 39 -10.46 3.81 -3.76
N LYS A 40 -10.43 2.67 -3.04
CA LYS A 40 -11.52 1.70 -3.11
C LYS A 40 -12.84 2.31 -2.63
N ALA A 41 -13.88 2.23 -3.45
CA ALA A 41 -15.20 2.80 -3.17
C ALA A 41 -15.82 2.31 -1.83
N LYS A 42 -15.40 1.15 -1.32
CA LYS A 42 -15.83 0.64 -0.02
C LYS A 42 -15.32 1.47 1.18
N TYR A 43 -14.29 2.27 1.00
CA TYR A 43 -13.72 3.11 2.07
C TYR A 43 -14.50 4.43 2.17
N ARG A 44 -15.77 4.32 2.59
CA ARG A 44 -16.71 5.45 2.59
C ARG A 44 -16.25 6.65 3.41
N ARG A 45 -15.70 6.42 4.60
CA ARG A 45 -15.22 7.50 5.48
C ARG A 45 -14.06 8.30 4.86
N GLU A 46 -13.16 7.61 4.18
CA GLU A 46 -12.05 8.20 3.47
C GLU A 46 -12.53 8.97 2.23
N MET A 47 -13.48 8.39 1.49
CA MET A 47 -14.12 9.05 0.35
C MET A 47 -14.85 10.33 0.77
N GLU A 48 -15.65 10.27 1.83
CA GLU A 48 -16.39 11.43 2.37
C GLU A 48 -15.42 12.53 2.86
N ALA A 49 -14.34 12.17 3.56
CA ALA A 49 -13.36 13.14 4.04
C ALA A 49 -12.65 13.86 2.89
N LEU A 50 -12.22 13.13 1.86
CA LEU A 50 -11.55 13.70 0.69
C LEU A 50 -12.53 14.51 -0.17
N GLN A 51 -13.76 14.05 -0.38
CA GLN A 51 -14.77 14.81 -1.11
C GLN A 51 -15.08 16.12 -0.40
N GLY A 52 -15.26 16.10 0.93
CA GLY A 52 -15.49 17.32 1.72
C GLY A 52 -14.33 18.32 1.60
N ALA A 53 -13.08 17.84 1.53
CA ALA A 53 -11.92 18.68 1.31
C ALA A 53 -11.89 19.28 -0.12
N ILE A 54 -12.23 18.50 -1.13
CA ILE A 54 -12.35 18.95 -2.51
C ILE A 54 -13.42 20.05 -2.63
N ASP A 55 -14.62 19.79 -2.11
CA ASP A 55 -15.75 20.72 -2.15
C ASP A 55 -15.42 22.04 -1.43
N LYS A 56 -14.77 21.96 -0.27
CA LYS A 56 -14.33 23.11 0.52
C LYS A 56 -13.27 23.97 -0.19
N SER A 57 -12.31 23.33 -0.86
CA SER A 57 -11.21 24.03 -1.50
C SER A 57 -11.55 24.52 -2.91
N GLY A 58 -12.59 23.97 -3.56
CA GLY A 58 -12.89 24.19 -4.97
C GLY A 58 -11.75 23.73 -5.90
N ALA A 59 -10.88 22.81 -5.43
CA ALA A 59 -9.77 22.31 -6.20
C ALA A 59 -10.26 21.49 -7.42
N PRO A 60 -9.63 21.63 -8.60
CA PRO A 60 -9.96 20.82 -9.78
C PRO A 60 -9.38 19.41 -9.65
N VAL A 61 -9.77 18.69 -8.60
CA VAL A 61 -9.34 17.33 -8.26
C VAL A 61 -10.55 16.42 -8.30
N GLU A 62 -10.44 15.33 -9.02
CA GLU A 62 -11.49 14.33 -9.13
C GLU A 62 -11.27 13.21 -8.12
N LEU A 63 -12.36 12.68 -7.57
CA LEU A 63 -12.32 11.51 -6.68
C LEU A 63 -12.83 10.28 -7.43
N PHE A 64 -12.00 9.24 -7.55
CA PHE A 64 -12.33 8.03 -8.29
C PHE A 64 -12.48 6.81 -7.37
N GLY A 65 -13.62 6.15 -7.43
CA GLY A 65 -13.94 4.96 -6.65
C GLY A 65 -13.51 3.65 -7.33
N LEU A 66 -12.39 3.09 -6.91
CA LEU A 66 -11.88 1.81 -7.41
C LEU A 66 -12.74 0.63 -6.96
N ARG A 67 -12.84 -0.39 -7.81
CA ARG A 67 -13.38 -1.69 -7.42
C ARG A 67 -12.51 -2.38 -6.37
N THR A 68 -13.13 -3.28 -5.58
CA THR A 68 -12.43 -4.02 -4.53
C THR A 68 -11.84 -5.32 -5.08
N PHE A 69 -10.60 -5.28 -5.51
CA PHE A 69 -9.80 -6.44 -5.88
C PHE A 69 -8.32 -6.16 -5.55
N TYR A 70 -7.48 -7.17 -5.67
CA TYR A 70 -6.03 -7.05 -5.65
C TYR A 70 -5.51 -7.34 -7.07
N PRO A 71 -4.67 -6.50 -7.64
CA PRO A 71 -3.92 -5.35 -7.12
C PRO A 71 -4.47 -3.97 -7.57
N ALA A 72 -5.72 -3.61 -7.26
CA ALA A 72 -6.36 -2.36 -7.69
C ALA A 72 -5.53 -1.08 -7.46
N GLY A 73 -4.60 -1.08 -6.49
CA GLY A 73 -3.69 0.04 -6.21
C GLY A 73 -2.31 -0.10 -6.84
N ASP A 74 -2.07 -1.13 -7.66
CA ASP A 74 -0.86 -1.20 -8.49
C ASP A 74 -0.90 -0.08 -9.54
N GLU A 75 0.21 0.59 -9.77
CA GLU A 75 0.26 1.79 -10.61
C GLU A 75 -0.23 1.58 -12.05
N GLN A 76 0.11 0.46 -12.68
CA GLN A 76 -0.32 0.16 -14.05
C GLN A 76 -1.81 -0.18 -14.10
N THR A 77 -2.29 -0.96 -13.13
CA THR A 77 -3.71 -1.25 -12.96
C THR A 77 -4.51 0.02 -12.67
N LEU A 78 -3.98 0.90 -11.82
CA LEU A 78 -4.59 2.17 -11.47
C LEU A 78 -4.73 3.07 -12.70
N VAL A 79 -3.67 3.24 -13.49
CA VAL A 79 -3.68 4.02 -14.73
C VAL A 79 -4.75 3.49 -15.67
N GLN A 80 -4.81 2.19 -15.89
CA GLN A 80 -5.81 1.58 -16.78
C GLN A 80 -7.24 1.80 -16.27
N GLN A 81 -7.48 1.63 -14.96
CA GLN A 81 -8.82 1.80 -14.38
C GLN A 81 -9.30 3.26 -14.44
N VAL A 82 -8.41 4.22 -14.25
CA VAL A 82 -8.76 5.65 -14.19
C VAL A 82 -8.81 6.28 -15.57
N THR A 83 -7.88 5.93 -16.47
CA THR A 83 -7.69 6.61 -17.75
C THR A 83 -8.04 5.77 -18.97
N GLY A 84 -8.18 4.46 -18.82
CA GLY A 84 -8.31 3.50 -19.92
C GLY A 84 -7.01 3.24 -20.69
N ARG A 85 -5.90 3.93 -20.35
CA ARG A 85 -4.60 3.75 -21.01
C ARG A 85 -3.88 2.53 -20.47
N VAL A 86 -3.21 1.78 -21.33
CA VAL A 86 -2.40 0.62 -20.94
C VAL A 86 -0.93 1.04 -20.93
N VAL A 87 -0.31 0.96 -19.74
CA VAL A 87 1.14 1.16 -19.63
C VAL A 87 1.85 0.02 -20.33
N PRO A 88 2.82 0.26 -21.22
CA PRO A 88 3.54 -0.81 -21.92
C PRO A 88 4.20 -1.80 -20.96
N GLU A 89 4.44 -3.02 -21.41
CA GLU A 89 5.20 -3.99 -20.63
C GLU A 89 6.59 -3.45 -20.30
N ARG A 90 7.00 -3.57 -19.03
CA ARG A 90 8.22 -2.96 -18.45
C ARG A 90 8.26 -1.43 -18.51
N GLY A 91 7.20 -0.78 -18.98
CA GLY A 91 7.07 0.67 -19.01
C GLY A 91 6.66 1.28 -17.67
N LEU A 92 6.66 2.59 -17.63
CA LEU A 92 6.25 3.41 -16.49
C LEU A 92 4.94 4.17 -16.81
N PRO A 93 4.17 4.60 -15.82
CA PRO A 93 3.02 5.47 -16.03
C PRO A 93 3.32 6.71 -16.88
N LEU A 94 4.55 7.24 -16.80
CA LEU A 94 5.03 8.37 -17.61
C LEU A 94 4.97 8.10 -19.12
N ASP A 95 5.15 6.87 -19.57
CA ASP A 95 5.12 6.50 -20.99
C ASP A 95 3.73 6.71 -21.61
N VAL A 96 2.72 6.79 -20.77
CA VAL A 96 1.33 7.11 -21.16
C VAL A 96 0.85 8.46 -20.62
N GLY A 97 1.78 9.32 -20.19
CA GLY A 97 1.50 10.67 -19.72
C GLY A 97 0.81 10.73 -18.35
N CYS A 98 1.10 9.78 -17.47
CA CYS A 98 0.56 9.72 -16.12
C CYS A 98 1.68 9.78 -15.07
N VAL A 99 1.40 10.44 -13.94
CA VAL A 99 2.21 10.38 -12.72
C VAL A 99 1.35 9.75 -11.64
N VAL A 100 1.87 8.74 -10.94
CA VAL A 100 1.16 8.02 -9.89
C VAL A 100 1.96 8.08 -8.60
N ASP A 101 1.34 8.60 -7.55
CA ASP A 101 1.94 8.72 -6.23
C ASP A 101 1.04 8.13 -5.14
N ASN A 102 1.67 7.55 -4.12
CA ASN A 102 0.98 7.14 -2.90
C ASN A 102 0.66 8.36 -2.03
N VAL A 103 -0.44 8.30 -1.27
CA VAL A 103 -0.86 9.38 -0.35
C VAL A 103 0.22 9.79 0.65
N GLY A 104 1.03 8.84 1.11
CA GLY A 104 2.17 9.15 1.98
C GLY A 104 3.27 9.95 1.27
N THR A 105 3.49 9.70 -0.02
CA THR A 105 4.40 10.50 -0.86
C THR A 105 3.84 11.92 -1.05
N VAL A 106 2.54 12.05 -1.32
CA VAL A 106 1.88 13.35 -1.44
C VAL A 106 2.05 14.20 -0.17
N LEU A 107 1.87 13.61 1.01
CA LEU A 107 2.10 14.31 2.28
C LEU A 107 3.59 14.63 2.51
N ALA A 108 4.52 13.76 2.08
CA ALA A 108 5.95 14.06 2.14
C ALA A 108 6.34 15.23 1.20
N ILE A 109 5.68 15.36 0.04
CA ILE A 109 5.83 16.51 -0.84
C ILE A 109 5.30 17.78 -0.16
N ALA A 110 4.16 17.71 0.53
CA ALA A 110 3.64 18.82 1.32
C ALA A 110 4.65 19.29 2.39
N ASP A 111 5.27 18.35 3.09
CA ASP A 111 6.32 18.64 4.07
C ASP A 111 7.55 19.29 3.41
N ALA A 112 7.96 18.79 2.26
CA ALA A 112 9.10 19.35 1.51
C ALA A 112 8.84 20.78 1.03
N LEU A 113 7.62 21.12 0.61
CA LEU A 113 7.22 22.47 0.26
C LEU A 113 7.31 23.44 1.45
N GLU A 114 7.18 22.94 2.68
CA GLU A 114 7.39 23.66 3.93
C GLU A 114 8.85 23.64 4.40
N GLY A 115 9.78 23.08 3.63
CA GLY A 115 11.20 22.94 3.98
C GLY A 115 11.50 21.82 5.00
N LYS A 116 10.56 20.90 5.22
CA LYS A 116 10.71 19.78 6.15
C LYS A 116 11.24 18.54 5.40
N PRO A 117 12.33 17.93 5.87
CA PRO A 117 12.84 16.69 5.27
C PRO A 117 11.95 15.48 5.66
N VAL A 118 12.03 14.40 4.88
CA VAL A 118 11.41 13.12 5.23
C VAL A 118 12.25 12.44 6.30
N SER A 119 11.99 12.75 7.55
CA SER A 119 12.68 12.21 8.74
C SER A 119 11.80 11.28 9.58
N GLU A 120 10.50 11.25 9.32
CA GLU A 120 9.51 10.50 10.09
C GLU A 120 8.61 9.69 9.16
N LYS A 121 7.95 8.69 9.73
CA LYS A 121 7.04 7.79 8.99
C LYS A 121 5.80 7.46 9.80
N PHE A 122 4.64 7.55 9.16
CA PHE A 122 3.42 6.93 9.64
C PHE A 122 3.41 5.45 9.28
N LEU A 123 3.07 4.62 10.25
CA LEU A 123 2.88 3.19 10.02
C LEU A 123 1.78 2.63 10.94
N SER A 124 1.12 1.58 10.48
CA SER A 124 0.14 0.84 11.30
C SER A 124 0.75 -0.44 11.84
N VAL A 125 0.28 -0.87 13.01
CA VAL A 125 0.53 -2.22 13.54
C VAL A 125 -0.80 -2.95 13.61
N THR A 126 -0.87 -4.10 12.95
CA THR A 126 -2.11 -4.87 12.72
C THR A 126 -1.86 -6.37 12.92
N GLY A 127 -2.92 -7.18 12.86
CA GLY A 127 -2.84 -8.64 12.97
C GLY A 127 -3.08 -9.14 14.38
N ALA A 128 -2.21 -10.01 14.90
CA ALA A 128 -2.30 -10.61 16.24
C ALA A 128 -1.97 -9.61 17.36
N VAL A 129 -2.72 -8.53 17.40
CA VAL A 129 -2.62 -7.43 18.38
C VAL A 129 -4.01 -7.16 18.96
N LYS A 130 -4.07 -6.73 20.21
CA LYS A 130 -5.35 -6.43 20.88
C LYS A 130 -6.12 -5.31 20.19
N GLN A 131 -5.39 -4.32 19.70
CA GLN A 131 -5.95 -3.21 18.91
C GLN A 131 -4.98 -2.79 17.82
N THR A 132 -5.49 -2.53 16.62
CA THR A 132 -4.74 -1.84 15.58
C THR A 132 -4.34 -0.45 16.04
N ARG A 133 -3.06 -0.12 15.95
CA ARG A 133 -2.51 1.20 16.34
C ARG A 133 -1.78 1.86 15.18
N MET A 134 -1.88 3.18 15.16
CA MET A 134 -1.09 4.02 14.26
C MET A 134 0.07 4.63 15.05
N PHE A 135 1.24 4.64 14.44
CA PHE A 135 2.44 5.25 14.97
C PHE A 135 2.97 6.31 14.01
N HIS A 136 3.53 7.37 14.57
CA HIS A 136 4.30 8.38 13.83
C HIS A 136 5.67 8.45 14.50
N VAL A 137 6.69 7.96 13.82
CA VAL A 137 8.02 7.73 14.42
C VAL A 137 9.14 8.16 13.49
N PRO A 138 10.30 8.53 14.03
CA PRO A 138 11.50 8.80 13.25
C PRO A 138 11.92 7.59 12.39
N LEU A 139 12.50 7.85 11.23
CA LEU A 139 13.19 6.84 10.45
C LEU A 139 14.37 6.27 11.26
N GLY A 140 14.60 4.96 11.13
CA GLY A 140 15.60 4.25 11.93
C GLY A 140 15.10 3.75 13.29
N THR A 141 13.87 4.08 13.71
CA THR A 141 13.29 3.52 14.95
C THR A 141 13.26 1.99 14.87
N PRO A 142 13.83 1.26 15.84
CA PRO A 142 13.75 -0.19 15.88
C PRO A 142 12.28 -0.65 15.94
N ILE A 143 11.89 -1.63 15.13
CA ILE A 143 10.51 -2.11 15.16
C ILE A 143 10.14 -2.75 16.50
N THR A 144 11.13 -3.26 17.24
CA THR A 144 10.93 -3.79 18.59
C THR A 144 10.40 -2.76 19.57
N GLU A 145 10.78 -1.48 19.44
CA GLU A 145 10.25 -0.41 20.31
C GLU A 145 8.76 -0.18 20.01
N ILE A 146 8.38 -0.20 18.74
CA ILE A 146 6.98 -0.08 18.33
C ILE A 146 6.16 -1.28 18.83
N LEU A 147 6.72 -2.48 18.71
CA LEU A 147 6.06 -3.71 19.17
C LEU A 147 5.89 -3.77 20.69
N LYS A 148 6.80 -3.19 21.48
CA LYS A 148 6.65 -3.07 22.93
C LYS A 148 5.45 -2.20 23.34
N GLU A 149 5.18 -1.15 22.58
CA GLU A 149 4.03 -0.26 22.78
C GLU A 149 2.71 -0.89 22.27
N THR A 150 2.79 -2.07 21.68
CA THR A 150 1.64 -2.78 21.10
C THR A 150 1.35 -4.03 21.94
N GLU A 151 0.10 -4.20 22.37
CA GLU A 151 -0.32 -5.41 23.09
C GLU A 151 -0.47 -6.57 22.09
N ILE A 152 0.62 -7.35 21.90
CA ILE A 152 0.62 -8.56 21.07
C ILE A 152 -0.11 -9.66 21.83
N THR A 153 -1.01 -10.38 21.14
CA THR A 153 -1.85 -11.42 21.74
C THR A 153 -1.18 -12.78 21.79
N GLU A 154 -0.10 -12.97 21.05
CA GLU A 154 0.59 -14.24 20.87
C GLU A 154 1.99 -14.21 21.47
N PRO A 155 2.40 -15.23 22.25
CA PRO A 155 3.73 -15.28 22.86
C PRO A 155 4.84 -15.52 21.83
N ASP A 156 4.53 -16.30 20.78
CA ASP A 156 5.42 -16.56 19.65
C ASP A 156 4.79 -16.04 18.35
N TYR A 157 5.48 -15.13 17.70
CA TYR A 157 4.97 -14.43 16.54
C TYR A 157 6.05 -14.17 15.49
N ALA A 158 5.60 -13.99 14.26
CA ALA A 158 6.36 -13.44 13.15
C ALA A 158 5.82 -12.05 12.80
N VAL A 159 6.62 -11.25 12.12
CA VAL A 159 6.24 -9.91 11.66
C VAL A 159 6.42 -9.80 10.16
N ILE A 160 5.40 -9.33 9.45
CA ILE A 160 5.55 -8.91 8.06
C ILE A 160 5.72 -7.39 8.05
N VAL A 161 6.84 -6.92 7.51
CA VAL A 161 7.06 -5.50 7.23
C VAL A 161 6.37 -5.18 5.90
N GLY A 162 5.23 -4.51 5.96
CA GLY A 162 4.33 -4.29 4.83
C GLY A 162 3.02 -5.07 4.95
N GLY A 163 2.44 -5.43 3.81
CA GLY A 163 1.20 -6.21 3.74
C GLY A 163 1.44 -7.71 3.57
N PRO A 164 0.38 -8.54 3.69
CA PRO A 164 0.49 -10.00 3.65
C PRO A 164 0.88 -10.56 2.27
N MET A 165 0.78 -9.76 1.20
CA MET A 165 1.04 -10.20 -0.18
C MET A 165 2.39 -9.74 -0.71
N MET A 166 2.85 -8.54 -0.36
CA MET A 166 4.08 -7.93 -0.86
C MET A 166 5.12 -7.67 0.23
N GLY A 167 4.77 -7.83 1.51
CA GLY A 167 5.64 -7.52 2.64
C GLY A 167 6.75 -8.55 2.85
N ARG A 168 7.80 -8.13 3.55
CA ARG A 168 8.92 -8.99 3.94
C ARG A 168 8.65 -9.67 5.27
N MET A 169 8.69 -11.00 5.30
CA MET A 169 8.53 -11.82 6.50
C MET A 169 9.79 -11.82 7.37
N LEU A 170 9.64 -11.51 8.65
CA LEU A 170 10.65 -11.67 9.70
C LEU A 170 10.14 -12.76 10.66
N LYS A 171 10.80 -13.93 10.66
CA LYS A 171 10.34 -15.11 11.39
C LYS A 171 11.01 -15.29 12.75
N ASP A 172 12.26 -14.88 12.85
CA ASP A 172 13.07 -15.07 14.05
C ASP A 172 13.26 -13.77 14.84
N LYS A 173 13.49 -13.92 16.13
CA LYS A 173 13.61 -12.80 17.07
C LYS A 173 14.80 -11.90 16.74
N GLU A 174 15.87 -12.44 16.13
CA GLU A 174 17.05 -11.65 15.75
C GLU A 174 16.76 -10.77 14.53
N ALA A 175 16.10 -11.31 13.50
CA ALA A 175 15.66 -10.54 12.33
C ALA A 175 14.72 -9.41 12.73
N ILE A 176 13.78 -9.67 13.68
CA ILE A 176 12.88 -8.66 14.21
C ILE A 176 13.66 -7.57 14.97
N ARG A 177 14.67 -7.96 15.77
CA ARG A 177 15.48 -7.03 16.57
C ARG A 177 16.36 -6.12 15.72
N GLN A 178 16.86 -6.61 14.59
CA GLN A 178 17.72 -5.84 13.68
C GLN A 178 16.92 -4.93 12.73
N ALA A 179 15.61 -5.15 12.59
CA ALA A 179 14.80 -4.39 11.67
C ALA A 179 14.44 -3.01 12.23
N VAL A 180 14.48 -2.01 11.36
CA VAL A 180 14.16 -0.63 11.66
C VAL A 180 13.12 -0.07 10.71
N VAL A 181 12.45 1.00 11.11
CA VAL A 181 11.52 1.75 10.26
C VAL A 181 12.29 2.45 9.14
N THR A 182 11.89 2.22 7.90
CA THR A 182 12.45 2.85 6.71
C THR A 182 11.39 3.69 6.00
N LYS A 183 11.78 4.45 4.97
CA LYS A 183 10.84 5.24 4.15
C LYS A 183 9.71 4.40 3.53
N THR A 184 9.94 3.11 3.32
CA THR A 184 8.98 2.17 2.74
C THR A 184 8.15 1.40 3.77
N THR A 185 8.47 1.52 5.07
CA THR A 185 7.72 0.85 6.13
C THR A 185 6.36 1.53 6.36
N GLY A 186 5.31 0.96 5.81
CA GLY A 186 3.93 1.50 5.97
C GLY A 186 3.07 0.69 6.94
N ASN A 187 3.47 -0.54 7.30
CA ASN A 187 2.73 -1.40 8.20
C ASN A 187 3.63 -2.47 8.80
N LEU A 188 3.33 -2.88 10.02
CA LEU A 188 3.84 -4.09 10.66
C LEU A 188 2.65 -5.01 10.92
N LEU A 189 2.62 -6.14 10.23
CA LEU A 189 1.59 -7.16 10.41
C LEU A 189 2.14 -8.27 11.30
N VAL A 190 1.60 -8.38 12.51
CA VAL A 190 1.96 -9.42 13.48
C VAL A 190 1.11 -10.65 13.21
N LEU A 191 1.73 -11.82 13.11
CA LEU A 191 1.07 -13.09 12.88
C LEU A 191 1.52 -14.11 13.93
N PRO A 192 0.64 -15.03 14.38
CA PRO A 192 1.09 -16.20 15.15
C PRO A 192 2.20 -16.95 14.43
N ALA A 193 3.18 -17.49 15.17
CA ALA A 193 4.31 -18.22 14.56
C ALA A 193 3.86 -19.44 13.74
N ASP A 194 2.72 -20.04 14.09
CA ASP A 194 2.14 -21.19 13.39
C ASP A 194 1.17 -20.81 12.25
N HIS A 195 1.02 -19.51 11.94
CA HIS A 195 0.12 -19.03 10.90
C HIS A 195 0.48 -19.60 9.51
N TYR A 196 -0.54 -19.86 8.68
CA TYR A 196 -0.37 -20.44 7.35
C TYR A 196 0.66 -19.69 6.48
N LEU A 197 0.67 -18.35 6.49
CA LEU A 197 1.63 -17.55 5.73
C LEU A 197 3.07 -17.76 6.20
N VAL A 198 3.29 -17.92 7.51
CA VAL A 198 4.61 -18.22 8.09
C VAL A 198 5.08 -19.58 7.60
N LYS A 199 4.26 -20.62 7.78
CA LYS A 199 4.55 -21.99 7.29
C LYS A 199 4.77 -22.04 5.78
N ARG A 200 3.95 -21.33 5.02
CA ARG A 200 4.10 -21.26 3.56
C ARG A 200 5.43 -20.64 3.14
N SER A 201 5.93 -19.64 3.85
CA SER A 201 7.20 -19.00 3.57
C SER A 201 8.44 -19.88 3.84
N GLU A 202 8.23 -21.08 4.41
CA GLU A 202 9.26 -22.11 4.67
C GLU A 202 9.37 -23.15 3.56
N LEU A 203 8.44 -23.15 2.61
CA LEU A 203 8.47 -24.07 1.48
C LEU A 203 9.72 -23.83 0.63
N THR A 204 10.39 -24.94 0.28
CA THR A 204 11.47 -24.91 -0.70
C THR A 204 10.91 -24.68 -2.10
N GLU A 205 11.76 -24.22 -3.02
CA GLU A 205 11.38 -24.05 -4.43
C GLU A 205 10.86 -25.37 -5.02
N GLU A 206 11.51 -26.49 -4.76
CA GLU A 206 11.10 -27.82 -5.20
C GLU A 206 9.68 -28.18 -4.70
N GLN A 207 9.39 -27.91 -3.42
CA GLN A 207 8.07 -28.13 -2.86
C GLN A 207 7.00 -27.23 -3.51
N MET A 208 7.35 -25.97 -3.82
CA MET A 208 6.43 -25.05 -4.50
C MET A 208 6.14 -25.51 -5.92
N ILE A 209 7.16 -25.90 -6.69
CA ILE A 209 7.03 -26.43 -8.05
C ILE A 209 6.18 -27.73 -8.04
N HIS A 210 6.49 -28.66 -7.13
CA HIS A 210 5.72 -29.91 -7.02
C HIS A 210 4.24 -29.63 -6.74
N ARG A 211 3.92 -28.75 -5.79
CA ARG A 211 2.53 -28.36 -5.50
C ARG A 211 1.83 -27.72 -6.70
N ALA A 212 2.52 -26.83 -7.41
CA ALA A 212 1.96 -26.18 -8.59
C ALA A 212 1.70 -27.21 -9.71
N ALA A 213 2.65 -28.12 -9.98
CA ALA A 213 2.53 -29.15 -10.99
C ALA A 213 1.39 -30.14 -10.70
N THR A 214 1.24 -30.57 -9.44
CA THR A 214 0.17 -31.52 -9.04
C THR A 214 -1.21 -30.88 -9.03
N ALA A 215 -1.31 -29.57 -8.81
CA ALA A 215 -2.59 -28.84 -8.83
C ALA A 215 -3.01 -28.42 -10.27
N CYS A 216 -2.10 -28.44 -11.24
CA CYS A 216 -2.34 -27.93 -12.59
C CYS A 216 -3.21 -28.90 -13.41
N ILE A 217 -4.40 -28.46 -13.80
CA ILE A 217 -5.31 -29.16 -14.72
C ILE A 217 -5.35 -28.49 -16.12
N GLN A 218 -4.41 -27.60 -16.41
CA GLN A 218 -4.30 -26.86 -17.68
C GLN A 218 -5.54 -26.03 -18.07
N CYS A 219 -6.28 -25.52 -17.09
CA CYS A 219 -7.52 -24.75 -17.28
C CYS A 219 -7.31 -23.28 -17.73
N ARG A 220 -6.08 -22.80 -17.85
CA ARG A 220 -5.69 -21.40 -18.16
C ARG A 220 -6.14 -20.34 -17.16
N MET A 221 -6.79 -20.70 -16.09
CA MET A 221 -7.32 -19.72 -15.12
C MET A 221 -6.23 -18.80 -14.55
N CYS A 222 -4.99 -19.29 -14.39
CA CYS A 222 -3.84 -18.47 -13.96
C CYS A 222 -3.51 -17.35 -14.96
N THR A 223 -3.66 -17.59 -16.27
CA THR A 223 -3.51 -16.56 -17.31
C THR A 223 -4.72 -15.63 -17.33
N ASP A 224 -5.93 -16.18 -17.44
CA ASP A 224 -7.16 -15.39 -17.60
C ASP A 224 -7.44 -14.47 -16.39
N MET A 225 -7.00 -14.88 -15.20
CA MET A 225 -7.12 -14.07 -13.97
C MET A 225 -5.85 -13.27 -13.64
N CYS A 226 -4.81 -13.33 -14.47
CA CYS A 226 -3.60 -12.54 -14.24
C CYS A 226 -3.93 -11.04 -14.32
N PRO A 227 -3.61 -10.23 -13.30
CA PRO A 227 -3.88 -8.79 -13.34
C PRO A 227 -3.22 -8.08 -14.52
N ARG A 228 -2.08 -8.58 -15.01
CA ARG A 228 -1.40 -8.03 -16.19
C ARG A 228 -2.15 -8.35 -17.47
N PHE A 229 -2.61 -9.59 -17.61
CA PHE A 229 -3.46 -9.98 -18.75
C PHE A 229 -4.77 -9.17 -18.78
N MET A 230 -5.39 -8.97 -17.61
CA MET A 230 -6.66 -8.23 -17.51
C MET A 230 -6.55 -6.74 -17.89
N ILE A 231 -5.36 -6.14 -17.84
CA ILE A 231 -5.10 -4.77 -18.29
C ILE A 231 -4.53 -4.67 -19.70
N GLY A 232 -4.40 -5.80 -20.42
CA GLY A 232 -4.04 -5.86 -21.84
C GLY A 232 -2.58 -6.22 -22.13
N HIS A 233 -1.83 -6.75 -21.14
CA HIS A 233 -0.49 -7.32 -21.38
C HIS A 233 -0.56 -8.74 -21.90
N GLU A 234 0.42 -9.15 -22.69
CA GLU A 234 0.64 -10.55 -23.07
C GLU A 234 1.30 -11.32 -21.91
N VAL A 235 0.74 -12.47 -21.49
CA VAL A 235 1.23 -13.32 -20.37
C VAL A 235 1.04 -14.79 -20.67
#